data_d57cd787a1ec95ecf5dfb3708a7e0df9
#
_entry.id   d57cd787a1ec95ecf5dfb3708a7e0df9
#
_cell.length_a   1.000
_cell.length_b   1.000
_cell.length_c   1.000
_cell.angle_alpha   90.00
_cell.angle_beta   90.00
_cell.angle_gamma   90.00
#
_symmetry.space_group_name_H-M   'P 1'
#
loop_
_entity.id
_entity.type
_entity.pdbx_description
1 polymer ?
#
loop_
_entity_poly.entity_id
_entity_poly.type
_entity_poly.pdbx_seq_one_letter_code
_entity_poly.pdbx_strand_id
1 'polypeptide(L)'
;LIHMNFRSWCLNTNTDVAVILPSIKQGESAQAYYRSQKKYPVLWLLHGTLGCYNDYLRRTNIELYATENDLIVVMPSALNSNYSNWSNVIPPFHMFDYLTEELMPLIYGWFPASDRREDNFICGLSMGARGASKYAFNHPEKFAACSCMSGVPSDIRTIMEEGAQNPFYAREKITVEQAGGLDSFLNSYENVWDKVETVAKMTNPPRFYFCCGTDDGVYPNWLHFKDYAEKIGLSAVFDER
;
A
#
# COMPACT_ATOMS: atom_id res chain seq x y z
N LEU A 1 -7.50 -19.01 -5.85
CA LEU A 1 -6.66 -18.00 -6.50
C LEU A 1 -7.20 -17.67 -7.88
N ILE A 2 -7.31 -16.39 -8.21
CA ILE A 2 -7.73 -15.87 -9.52
C ILE A 2 -6.61 -14.97 -10.04
N HIS A 3 -6.26 -15.13 -11.31
CA HIS A 3 -5.42 -14.18 -12.05
C HIS A 3 -6.31 -13.39 -13.01
N MET A 4 -6.26 -12.07 -12.88
CA MET A 4 -7.02 -11.14 -13.70
C MET A 4 -6.07 -10.35 -14.59
N ASN A 5 -6.42 -10.17 -15.84
CA ASN A 5 -5.81 -9.19 -16.73
C ASN A 5 -6.94 -8.36 -17.33
N PHE A 6 -6.86 -7.05 -17.20
CA PHE A 6 -7.87 -6.15 -17.73
C PHE A 6 -7.26 -4.80 -18.14
N ARG A 7 -7.98 -4.09 -18.97
CA ARG A 7 -7.56 -2.75 -19.36
C ARG A 7 -7.91 -1.74 -18.27
N SER A 8 -6.88 -1.09 -17.75
CA SER A 8 -7.01 0.01 -16.81
C SER A 8 -7.01 1.35 -17.53
N TRP A 9 -7.96 2.21 -17.19
CA TRP A 9 -8.01 3.58 -17.67
C TRP A 9 -7.04 4.50 -16.92
N CYS A 10 -6.87 4.29 -15.61
CA CYS A 10 -5.88 5.03 -14.83
C CYS A 10 -4.45 4.77 -15.31
N LEU A 11 -4.15 3.53 -15.70
CA LEU A 11 -2.81 3.13 -16.13
C LEU A 11 -2.60 3.26 -17.65
N ASN A 12 -3.66 3.49 -18.42
CA ASN A 12 -3.64 3.52 -19.89
C ASN A 12 -3.03 2.26 -20.56
N THR A 13 -3.11 1.11 -19.87
CA THR A 13 -2.58 -0.17 -20.34
C THR A 13 -3.37 -1.33 -19.73
N ASN A 14 -3.09 -2.54 -20.21
CA ASN A 14 -3.55 -3.74 -19.50
C ASN A 14 -2.68 -3.95 -18.26
N THR A 15 -3.32 -4.43 -17.19
CA THR A 15 -2.64 -4.70 -15.92
C THR A 15 -3.06 -6.04 -15.35
N ASP A 16 -2.17 -6.63 -14.56
CA ASP A 16 -2.38 -7.91 -13.91
C ASP A 16 -2.62 -7.75 -12.42
N VAL A 17 -3.58 -8.52 -11.90
CA VAL A 17 -3.93 -8.59 -10.49
C VAL A 17 -4.12 -10.05 -10.09
N ALA A 18 -3.55 -10.48 -8.98
CA ALA A 18 -3.92 -11.74 -8.36
C ALA A 18 -4.89 -11.49 -7.20
N VAL A 19 -5.91 -12.34 -7.12
CA VAL A 19 -6.93 -12.28 -6.05
C VAL A 19 -7.04 -13.65 -5.40
N ILE A 20 -6.77 -13.74 -4.11
CA ILE A 20 -7.05 -14.92 -3.29
C ILE A 20 -8.45 -14.74 -2.71
N LEU A 21 -9.28 -15.76 -2.87
CA LEU A 21 -10.62 -15.80 -2.28
C LEU A 21 -10.65 -16.85 -1.17
N PRO A 22 -11.45 -16.66 -0.11
CA PRO A 22 -11.73 -17.67 0.87
C PRO A 22 -12.29 -18.94 0.22
N SER A 23 -11.95 -20.10 0.77
CA SER A 23 -12.37 -21.40 0.27
C SER A 23 -13.55 -21.94 1.08
N ILE A 24 -14.35 -22.79 0.43
CA ILE A 24 -15.38 -23.58 1.12
C ILE A 24 -14.71 -24.45 2.17
N LYS A 25 -15.25 -24.46 3.39
CA LYS A 25 -14.78 -25.34 4.46
C LYS A 25 -15.29 -26.77 4.25
N GLN A 26 -14.54 -27.74 4.76
CA GLN A 26 -14.95 -29.14 4.67
C GLN A 26 -16.33 -29.35 5.30
N GLY A 27 -17.23 -29.97 4.54
CA GLY A 27 -18.61 -30.23 4.98
C GLY A 27 -19.61 -29.11 4.67
N GLU A 28 -19.18 -27.97 4.16
CA GLU A 28 -20.10 -26.92 3.70
C GLU A 28 -20.69 -27.26 2.33
N SER A 29 -21.97 -26.89 2.14
CA SER A 29 -22.63 -26.98 0.83
C SER A 29 -22.12 -25.90 -0.11
N ALA A 30 -21.57 -26.29 -1.27
CA ALA A 30 -21.14 -25.36 -2.31
C ALA A 30 -22.29 -24.41 -2.73
N GLN A 31 -23.50 -24.93 -2.84
CA GLN A 31 -24.66 -24.13 -3.20
C GLN A 31 -25.00 -23.08 -2.14
N ALA A 32 -24.92 -23.42 -0.84
CA ALA A 32 -25.17 -22.50 0.24
C ALA A 32 -24.05 -21.46 0.31
N TYR A 33 -22.80 -21.88 0.20
CA TYR A 33 -21.63 -21.01 0.22
C TYR A 33 -21.68 -19.93 -0.87
N TYR A 34 -21.84 -20.32 -2.14
CA TYR A 34 -21.83 -19.37 -3.26
C TYR A 34 -23.10 -18.51 -3.38
N ARG A 35 -24.20 -18.89 -2.71
CA ARG A 35 -25.41 -18.08 -2.61
C ARG A 35 -25.47 -17.22 -1.36
N SER A 36 -24.49 -17.35 -0.45
CA SER A 36 -24.43 -16.53 0.74
C SER A 36 -24.21 -15.06 0.38
N GLN A 37 -24.78 -14.18 1.18
CA GLN A 37 -24.53 -12.73 1.07
C GLN A 37 -23.35 -12.30 1.96
N LYS A 38 -22.56 -13.27 2.44
CA LYS A 38 -21.38 -12.99 3.28
C LYS A 38 -20.38 -12.16 2.50
N LYS A 39 -19.93 -11.05 3.11
CA LYS A 39 -18.80 -10.27 2.64
C LYS A 39 -17.57 -10.62 3.47
N TYR A 40 -16.42 -10.55 2.85
CA TYR A 40 -15.14 -10.90 3.46
C TYR A 40 -14.25 -9.66 3.58
N PRO A 41 -13.43 -9.57 4.63
CA PRO A 41 -12.45 -8.52 4.74
C PRO A 41 -11.38 -8.64 3.63
N VAL A 42 -10.77 -7.50 3.29
CA VAL A 42 -9.84 -7.38 2.16
C VAL A 42 -8.47 -6.91 2.66
N LEU A 43 -7.42 -7.62 2.24
CA LEU A 43 -6.03 -7.20 2.36
C LEU A 43 -5.52 -6.74 0.98
N TRP A 44 -5.20 -5.47 0.87
CA TRP A 44 -4.50 -4.88 -0.27
C TRP A 44 -2.99 -5.05 -0.07
N LEU A 45 -2.34 -5.94 -0.84
CA LEU A 45 -0.97 -6.37 -0.61
C LEU A 45 -0.05 -5.92 -1.74
N LEU A 46 0.82 -4.96 -1.43
CA LEU A 46 1.59 -4.17 -2.38
C LEU A 46 3.05 -4.67 -2.49
N HIS A 47 3.49 -5.04 -3.70
CA HIS A 47 4.83 -5.55 -3.95
C HIS A 47 5.92 -4.47 -3.87
N GLY A 48 7.17 -4.89 -3.67
CA GLY A 48 8.36 -4.04 -3.68
C GLY A 48 8.88 -3.72 -5.08
N THR A 49 9.98 -2.97 -5.14
CA THR A 49 10.68 -2.66 -6.39
C THR A 49 11.09 -3.95 -7.10
N LEU A 50 11.01 -3.97 -8.44
CA LEU A 50 11.26 -5.11 -9.32
C LEU A 50 10.29 -6.29 -9.13
N GLY A 51 9.26 -6.10 -8.34
CA GLY A 51 8.22 -7.09 -8.10
C GLY A 51 7.04 -6.97 -9.05
N CYS A 52 6.05 -7.83 -8.83
CA CYS A 52 4.79 -7.84 -9.56
C CYS A 52 3.67 -8.52 -8.72
N TYR A 53 2.48 -8.60 -9.28
CA TYR A 53 1.27 -9.14 -8.64
C TYR A 53 1.43 -10.55 -8.02
N ASN A 54 2.40 -11.34 -8.45
CA ASN A 54 2.58 -12.73 -7.98
C ASN A 54 3.77 -12.93 -7.01
N ASP A 55 4.46 -11.88 -6.59
CA ASP A 55 5.64 -11.99 -5.73
C ASP A 55 5.33 -12.68 -4.40
N TYR A 56 4.25 -12.27 -3.74
CA TYR A 56 3.87 -12.87 -2.47
C TYR A 56 3.41 -14.32 -2.61
N LEU A 57 2.77 -14.68 -3.73
CA LEU A 57 2.39 -16.07 -4.03
C LEU A 57 3.62 -16.98 -4.18
N ARG A 58 4.70 -16.45 -4.77
CA ARG A 58 5.93 -17.22 -5.05
C ARG A 58 6.88 -17.31 -3.86
N ARG A 59 6.79 -16.38 -2.91
CA ARG A 59 7.83 -16.18 -1.89
C ARG A 59 7.31 -16.30 -0.47
N THR A 60 6.00 -16.46 -0.27
CA THR A 60 5.39 -16.51 1.05
C THR A 60 4.25 -17.54 1.10
N ASN A 61 3.73 -17.78 2.30
CA ASN A 61 2.55 -18.60 2.53
C ASN A 61 1.25 -17.78 2.52
N ILE A 62 1.17 -16.71 1.74
CA ILE A 62 0.03 -15.78 1.78
C ILE A 62 -1.31 -16.47 1.49
N GLU A 63 -1.35 -17.46 0.61
CA GLU A 63 -2.57 -18.20 0.28
C GLU A 63 -3.07 -19.01 1.49
N LEU A 64 -2.15 -19.63 2.26
CA LEU A 64 -2.49 -20.30 3.51
C LEU A 64 -3.04 -19.31 4.54
N TYR A 65 -2.34 -18.20 4.77
CA TYR A 65 -2.75 -17.19 5.74
C TYR A 65 -4.10 -16.56 5.39
N ALA A 66 -4.35 -16.31 4.10
CA ALA A 66 -5.62 -15.79 3.63
C ALA A 66 -6.77 -16.76 3.89
N THR A 67 -6.53 -18.06 3.65
CA THR A 67 -7.51 -19.14 3.86
C THR A 67 -7.84 -19.32 5.35
N GLU A 68 -6.82 -19.32 6.21
CA GLU A 68 -6.99 -19.50 7.67
C GLU A 68 -7.75 -18.33 8.31
N ASN A 69 -7.68 -17.14 7.72
CA ASN A 69 -8.31 -15.92 8.26
C ASN A 69 -9.55 -15.47 7.48
N ASP A 70 -10.06 -16.27 6.55
CA ASP A 70 -11.21 -15.90 5.69
C ASP A 70 -11.01 -14.53 4.99
N LEU A 71 -9.78 -14.23 4.51
CA LEU A 71 -9.44 -12.97 3.86
C LEU A 71 -9.50 -13.06 2.33
N ILE A 72 -10.00 -12.02 1.69
CA ILE A 72 -9.69 -11.74 0.29
C ILE A 72 -8.35 -10.99 0.27
N VAL A 73 -7.38 -11.46 -0.53
CA VAL A 73 -6.11 -10.77 -0.71
C VAL A 73 -6.00 -10.30 -2.15
N VAL A 74 -5.78 -9.01 -2.35
CA VAL A 74 -5.66 -8.37 -3.67
C VAL A 74 -4.23 -7.89 -3.86
N MET A 75 -3.57 -8.39 -4.89
CA MET A 75 -2.17 -8.12 -5.22
C MET A 75 -2.07 -7.52 -6.62
N PRO A 76 -2.07 -6.19 -6.75
CA PRO A 76 -1.90 -5.52 -8.05
C PRO A 76 -0.46 -5.50 -8.52
N SER A 77 -0.24 -5.44 -9.83
CA SER A 77 1.04 -5.01 -10.42
C SER A 77 1.12 -3.49 -10.41
N ALA A 78 2.23 -2.96 -9.91
CA ALA A 78 2.46 -1.52 -9.83
C ALA A 78 3.72 -1.07 -10.58
N LEU A 79 4.40 -1.98 -11.29
CA LEU A 79 5.71 -1.69 -11.90
C LEU A 79 6.69 -1.12 -10.84
N ASN A 80 7.54 -0.18 -11.25
CA ASN A 80 8.42 0.57 -10.35
C ASN A 80 7.92 2.00 -10.13
N SER A 81 6.60 2.18 -10.04
CA SER A 81 5.94 3.48 -10.04
C SER A 81 6.00 4.25 -8.72
N ASN A 82 6.56 3.68 -7.63
CA ASN A 82 6.43 4.19 -6.26
C ASN A 82 4.96 4.34 -5.80
N TYR A 83 4.01 3.67 -6.46
CA TYR A 83 2.57 3.87 -6.26
C TYR A 83 2.18 5.36 -6.41
N SER A 84 2.76 6.02 -7.40
CA SER A 84 2.58 7.44 -7.71
C SER A 84 1.95 7.63 -9.08
N ASN A 85 1.30 8.76 -9.28
CA ASN A 85 0.82 9.18 -10.59
C ASN A 85 1.97 9.80 -11.40
N TRP A 86 2.20 9.28 -12.58
CA TRP A 86 3.21 9.77 -13.52
C TRP A 86 2.51 10.47 -14.68
N SER A 87 2.23 11.76 -14.48
CA SER A 87 1.47 12.57 -15.45
C SER A 87 2.32 13.13 -16.59
N ASN A 88 3.64 13.14 -16.44
CA ASN A 88 4.62 13.66 -17.43
C ASN A 88 5.21 12.59 -18.36
N VAL A 89 4.62 11.40 -18.39
CA VAL A 89 4.91 10.35 -19.39
C VAL A 89 3.76 10.24 -20.38
N ILE A 90 4.00 9.68 -21.57
CA ILE A 90 2.99 9.52 -22.61
C ILE A 90 2.86 8.04 -23.00
N PRO A 91 1.67 7.44 -22.82
CA PRO A 91 0.49 7.95 -22.12
C PRO A 91 0.77 8.09 -20.61
N PRO A 92 0.01 8.93 -19.90
CA PRO A 92 0.16 9.08 -18.45
C PRO A 92 -0.20 7.78 -17.72
N PHE A 93 0.42 7.57 -16.54
CA PHE A 93 0.29 6.35 -15.74
C PHE A 93 -0.05 6.74 -14.30
N HIS A 94 -1.33 6.61 -13.91
CA HIS A 94 -1.86 7.10 -12.63
C HIS A 94 -2.02 5.95 -11.64
N MET A 95 -0.92 5.48 -11.05
CA MET A 95 -0.92 4.31 -10.15
C MET A 95 -1.54 4.60 -8.79
N PHE A 96 -1.43 5.84 -8.29
CA PHE A 96 -2.08 6.20 -7.04
C PHE A 96 -3.60 6.17 -7.18
N ASP A 97 -4.14 6.78 -8.23
CA ASP A 97 -5.58 6.80 -8.50
C ASP A 97 -6.11 5.41 -8.84
N TYR A 98 -5.32 4.61 -9.56
CA TYR A 98 -5.70 3.26 -9.97
C TYR A 98 -6.19 2.39 -8.80
N LEU A 99 -5.49 2.38 -7.68
CA LEU A 99 -5.89 1.55 -6.54
C LEU A 99 -7.25 1.96 -5.99
N THR A 100 -7.43 3.25 -5.73
CA THR A 100 -8.61 3.75 -4.99
C THR A 100 -9.81 4.07 -5.87
N GLU A 101 -9.59 4.44 -7.13
CA GLU A 101 -10.65 4.91 -8.02
C GLU A 101 -11.07 3.85 -9.06
N GLU A 102 -10.22 2.86 -9.33
CA GLU A 102 -10.53 1.84 -10.32
C GLU A 102 -10.51 0.42 -9.71
N LEU A 103 -9.42 -0.01 -9.08
CA LEU A 103 -9.29 -1.39 -8.60
C LEU A 103 -10.18 -1.68 -7.39
N MET A 104 -10.24 -0.81 -6.39
CA MET A 104 -11.12 -1.02 -5.23
C MET A 104 -12.59 -1.13 -5.64
N PRO A 105 -13.17 -0.22 -6.44
CA PRO A 105 -14.53 -0.36 -6.95
C PRO A 105 -14.75 -1.66 -7.74
N LEU A 106 -13.78 -2.08 -8.58
CA LEU A 106 -13.87 -3.33 -9.34
C LEU A 106 -13.95 -4.53 -8.40
N ILE A 107 -13.08 -4.60 -7.40
CA ILE A 107 -13.04 -5.71 -6.43
C ILE A 107 -14.33 -5.78 -5.60
N TYR A 108 -14.84 -4.66 -5.12
CA TYR A 108 -16.10 -4.61 -4.36
C TYR A 108 -17.32 -4.97 -5.22
N GLY A 109 -17.28 -4.65 -6.51
CA GLY A 109 -18.37 -4.94 -7.43
C GLY A 109 -18.40 -6.39 -7.93
N TRP A 110 -17.24 -7.02 -8.10
CA TRP A 110 -17.15 -8.36 -8.72
C TRP A 110 -17.00 -9.49 -7.70
N PHE A 111 -16.50 -9.21 -6.51
CA PHE A 111 -16.21 -10.21 -5.49
C PHE A 111 -17.06 -9.99 -4.22
N PRO A 112 -17.18 -11.01 -3.35
CA PRO A 112 -17.84 -10.86 -2.06
C PRO A 112 -16.95 -10.09 -1.06
N ALA A 113 -16.35 -9.00 -1.51
CA ALA A 113 -15.46 -8.15 -0.74
C ALA A 113 -16.28 -7.12 0.06
N SER A 114 -15.88 -6.86 1.29
CA SER A 114 -16.46 -5.81 2.12
C SER A 114 -15.83 -4.47 1.77
N ASP A 115 -16.65 -3.46 1.54
CA ASP A 115 -16.25 -2.07 1.32
C ASP A 115 -16.20 -1.23 2.60
N ARG A 116 -16.53 -1.84 3.76
CA ARG A 116 -16.47 -1.16 5.04
C ARG A 116 -15.02 -0.94 5.45
N ARG A 117 -14.71 0.22 6.00
CA ARG A 117 -13.38 0.56 6.49
C ARG A 117 -12.78 -0.50 7.42
N GLU A 118 -13.61 -1.00 8.36
CA GLU A 118 -13.19 -1.95 9.40
C GLU A 118 -12.69 -3.28 8.83
N ASP A 119 -13.07 -3.58 7.61
CA ASP A 119 -12.76 -4.81 6.89
C ASP A 119 -11.66 -4.62 5.83
N ASN A 120 -11.08 -3.42 5.71
CA ASN A 120 -10.06 -3.11 4.72
C ASN A 120 -8.70 -2.84 5.37
N PHE A 121 -7.69 -3.60 4.93
CA PHE A 121 -6.32 -3.54 5.41
C PHE A 121 -5.38 -3.34 4.25
N ILE A 122 -4.31 -2.58 4.43
CA ILE A 122 -3.28 -2.39 3.42
C ILE A 122 -1.90 -2.76 3.96
N CYS A 123 -1.11 -3.46 3.16
CA CYS A 123 0.22 -3.91 3.56
C CYS A 123 1.17 -3.87 2.36
N GLY A 124 2.45 -3.67 2.60
CA GLY A 124 3.44 -3.74 1.54
C GLY A 124 4.87 -3.86 2.05
N LEU A 125 5.76 -4.23 1.10
CA LEU A 125 7.19 -4.38 1.33
C LEU A 125 7.96 -3.32 0.54
N SER A 126 8.92 -2.63 1.16
CA SER A 126 9.84 -1.69 0.49
C SER A 126 9.06 -0.59 -0.26
N MET A 127 9.12 -0.54 -1.59
CA MET A 127 8.28 0.35 -2.41
C MET A 127 6.79 0.19 -2.08
N GLY A 128 6.33 -1.06 -1.85
CA GLY A 128 4.95 -1.34 -1.44
C GLY A 128 4.61 -0.83 -0.06
N ALA A 129 5.56 -0.82 0.89
CA ALA A 129 5.38 -0.24 2.22
C ALA A 129 5.17 1.29 2.13
N ARG A 130 5.96 1.95 1.29
CA ARG A 130 5.78 3.38 0.99
C ARG A 130 4.44 3.65 0.31
N GLY A 131 4.04 2.78 -0.62
CA GLY A 131 2.70 2.82 -1.22
C GLY A 131 1.60 2.63 -0.18
N ALA A 132 1.70 1.60 0.67
CA ALA A 132 0.72 1.33 1.72
C ALA A 132 0.56 2.52 2.68
N SER A 133 1.68 3.09 3.16
CA SER A 133 1.65 4.29 3.99
C SER A 133 1.04 5.48 3.23
N LYS A 134 1.39 5.68 1.95
CA LYS A 134 0.82 6.75 1.12
C LYS A 134 -0.71 6.64 1.06
N TYR A 135 -1.25 5.46 0.79
CA TYR A 135 -2.71 5.28 0.78
C TYR A 135 -3.34 5.45 2.16
N ALA A 136 -2.76 4.86 3.20
CA ALA A 136 -3.34 4.91 4.54
C ALA A 136 -3.35 6.31 5.15
N PHE A 137 -2.32 7.14 4.89
CA PHE A 137 -2.26 8.52 5.38
C PHE A 137 -3.07 9.51 4.52
N ASN A 138 -3.29 9.21 3.22
CA ASN A 138 -4.15 10.04 2.38
C ASN A 138 -5.63 9.67 2.47
N HIS A 139 -5.93 8.39 2.75
CA HIS A 139 -7.29 7.84 2.81
C HIS A 139 -7.52 7.07 4.11
N PRO A 140 -7.34 7.70 5.29
CA PRO A 140 -7.53 7.03 6.58
C PRO A 140 -8.96 6.53 6.79
N GLU A 141 -9.92 7.07 6.04
CA GLU A 141 -11.32 6.64 6.03
C GLU A 141 -11.54 5.31 5.30
N LYS A 142 -10.58 4.85 4.50
CA LYS A 142 -10.69 3.61 3.73
C LYS A 142 -10.09 2.39 4.44
N PHE A 143 -9.16 2.59 5.37
CA PHE A 143 -8.38 1.49 5.94
C PHE A 143 -8.46 1.43 7.47
N ALA A 144 -8.70 0.24 8.02
CA ALA A 144 -8.64 -0.01 9.46
C ALA A 144 -7.21 -0.19 9.97
N ALA A 145 -6.32 -0.73 9.12
CA ALA A 145 -4.91 -0.89 9.48
C ALA A 145 -3.99 -0.82 8.25
N CYS A 146 -2.76 -0.41 8.51
CA CYS A 146 -1.66 -0.37 7.55
C CYS A 146 -0.43 -1.04 8.13
N SER A 147 0.19 -1.95 7.35
CA SER A 147 1.46 -2.58 7.72
C SER A 147 2.52 -2.26 6.67
N CYS A 148 3.67 -1.78 7.15
CA CYS A 148 4.79 -1.35 6.32
C CYS A 148 6.04 -2.16 6.67
N MET A 149 6.51 -2.99 5.75
CA MET A 149 7.71 -3.81 5.90
C MET A 149 8.87 -3.18 5.13
N SER A 150 9.99 -2.90 5.81
CA SER A 150 11.20 -2.30 5.21
C SER A 150 10.92 -1.05 4.39
N GLY A 151 10.12 -0.13 4.95
CA GLY A 151 9.78 1.15 4.30
C GLY A 151 8.85 1.99 5.16
N VAL A 152 9.05 3.29 5.12
CA VAL A 152 8.32 4.30 5.91
C VAL A 152 8.15 5.58 5.07
N PRO A 153 7.29 6.52 5.50
CA PRO A 153 7.30 7.88 4.98
C PRO A 153 8.68 8.53 5.08
N SER A 154 9.08 9.28 4.07
CA SER A 154 10.37 9.96 4.01
C SER A 154 10.21 11.46 4.25
N ASP A 155 11.09 12.05 5.04
CA ASP A 155 11.22 13.51 5.17
C ASP A 155 11.93 14.06 3.94
N ILE A 156 11.13 14.47 2.97
CA ILE A 156 11.64 14.94 1.68
C ILE A 156 12.45 16.25 1.81
N ARG A 157 12.12 17.11 2.78
CA ARG A 157 12.84 18.38 2.97
C ARG A 157 14.27 18.09 3.39
N THR A 158 14.45 17.25 4.39
CA THR A 158 15.79 16.84 4.87
C THR A 158 16.57 16.13 3.76
N ILE A 159 15.94 15.22 3.01
CA ILE A 159 16.62 14.50 1.92
C ILE A 159 17.07 15.46 0.80
N MET A 160 16.25 16.45 0.43
CA MET A 160 16.61 17.42 -0.60
C MET A 160 17.70 18.39 -0.12
N GLU A 161 17.69 18.78 1.15
CA GLU A 161 18.70 19.64 1.77
C GLU A 161 20.07 18.95 1.85
N GLU A 162 20.12 17.70 2.27
CA GLU A 162 21.35 16.89 2.33
C GLU A 162 21.90 16.55 0.93
N GLY A 163 21.06 16.59 -0.08
CA GLY A 163 21.43 16.34 -1.47
C GLY A 163 22.10 14.97 -1.67
N ALA A 164 23.15 14.93 -2.49
CA ALA A 164 23.84 13.69 -2.86
C ALA A 164 24.53 12.95 -1.68
N GLN A 165 24.59 13.54 -0.48
CA GLN A 165 25.08 12.90 0.72
C GLN A 165 24.03 11.95 1.31
N ASN A 166 22.75 12.18 1.05
CA ASN A 166 21.66 11.29 1.48
C ASN A 166 21.55 10.10 0.52
N PRO A 167 21.57 8.86 0.99
CA PRO A 167 21.49 7.66 0.12
C PRO A 167 20.18 7.55 -0.67
N PHE A 168 19.12 8.23 -0.22
CA PHE A 168 17.81 8.22 -0.89
C PHE A 168 17.63 9.39 -1.88
N TYR A 169 18.54 10.36 -1.90
CA TYR A 169 18.41 11.59 -2.68
C TYR A 169 18.10 11.35 -4.16
N ALA A 170 18.88 10.48 -4.83
CA ALA A 170 18.73 10.23 -6.27
C ALA A 170 17.33 9.70 -6.63
N ARG A 171 16.77 8.85 -5.77
CA ARG A 171 15.44 8.29 -5.95
C ARG A 171 14.35 9.32 -5.66
N GLU A 172 14.47 10.01 -4.53
CA GLU A 172 13.46 10.98 -4.11
C GLU A 172 13.43 12.21 -5.02
N LYS A 173 14.58 12.62 -5.55
CA LYS A 173 14.67 13.68 -6.55
C LYS A 173 13.80 13.38 -7.78
N ILE A 174 13.86 12.14 -8.30
CA ILE A 174 13.01 11.72 -9.42
C ILE A 174 11.52 11.83 -9.05
N THR A 175 11.13 11.40 -7.84
CA THR A 175 9.75 11.48 -7.38
C THR A 175 9.29 12.95 -7.26
N VAL A 176 10.15 13.83 -6.77
CA VAL A 176 9.90 15.28 -6.69
C VAL A 176 9.76 15.89 -8.09
N GLU A 177 10.64 15.52 -9.03
CA GLU A 177 10.57 15.98 -10.43
C GLU A 177 9.28 15.50 -11.12
N GLN A 178 8.86 14.25 -10.87
CA GLN A 178 7.60 13.69 -11.39
C GLN A 178 6.36 14.43 -10.84
N ALA A 179 6.42 14.89 -9.60
CA ALA A 179 5.37 15.68 -8.99
C ALA A 179 5.31 17.15 -9.47
N GLY A 180 6.25 17.55 -10.32
CA GLY A 180 6.33 18.92 -10.83
C GLY A 180 7.21 19.87 -9.99
N GLY A 181 8.14 19.33 -9.21
CA GLY A 181 9.05 20.04 -8.34
C GLY A 181 8.69 19.97 -6.86
N LEU A 182 9.56 20.51 -6.01
CA LEU A 182 9.46 20.37 -4.55
C LEU A 182 8.16 20.97 -3.99
N ASP A 183 7.80 22.18 -4.41
CA ASP A 183 6.59 22.84 -3.93
C ASP A 183 5.33 22.05 -4.30
N SER A 184 5.26 21.54 -5.53
CA SER A 184 4.16 20.69 -5.98
C SER A 184 4.10 19.39 -5.19
N PHE A 185 5.25 18.75 -4.94
CA PHE A 185 5.35 17.55 -4.12
C PHE A 185 4.82 17.81 -2.71
N LEU A 186 5.31 18.85 -2.04
CA LEU A 186 4.94 19.19 -0.66
C LEU A 186 3.45 19.50 -0.48
N ASN A 187 2.78 19.98 -1.53
CA ASN A 187 1.35 20.30 -1.53
C ASN A 187 0.47 19.17 -2.13
N SER A 188 1.03 17.99 -2.33
CA SER A 188 0.33 16.86 -2.96
C SER A 188 0.13 15.68 -1.99
N TYR A 189 -0.51 14.62 -2.51
CA TYR A 189 -0.63 13.34 -1.80
C TYR A 189 0.73 12.62 -1.61
N GLU A 190 1.77 13.00 -2.36
CA GLU A 190 3.12 12.45 -2.24
C GLU A 190 3.77 12.78 -0.89
N ASN A 191 3.48 13.94 -0.33
CA ASN A 191 4.01 14.36 0.96
C ASN A 191 3.27 13.69 2.11
N VAL A 192 3.60 12.44 2.34
CA VAL A 192 3.00 11.64 3.44
C VAL A 192 3.50 12.15 4.79
N TRP A 193 4.75 12.64 4.89
CA TRP A 193 5.35 13.09 6.14
C TRP A 193 4.48 14.10 6.88
N ASP A 194 4.01 15.14 6.19
CA ASP A 194 3.18 16.18 6.80
C ASP A 194 1.77 15.69 7.19
N LYS A 195 1.30 14.58 6.61
CA LYS A 195 -0.01 14.00 6.95
C LYS A 195 0.02 13.16 8.22
N VAL A 196 1.20 12.70 8.65
CA VAL A 196 1.34 11.83 9.83
C VAL A 196 0.78 12.52 11.07
N GLU A 197 1.09 13.79 11.30
CA GLU A 197 0.57 14.56 12.44
C GLU A 197 -0.95 14.74 12.38
N THR A 198 -1.50 14.96 11.19
CA THR A 198 -2.94 15.10 11.00
C THR A 198 -3.67 13.79 11.36
N VAL A 199 -3.13 12.66 10.90
CA VAL A 199 -3.70 11.33 11.17
C VAL A 199 -3.53 10.95 12.65
N ALA A 200 -2.39 11.28 13.26
CA ALA A 200 -2.16 11.03 14.69
C ALA A 200 -3.20 11.71 15.60
N LYS A 201 -3.74 12.86 15.17
CA LYS A 201 -4.77 13.61 15.91
C LYS A 201 -6.21 13.14 15.68
N MET A 202 -6.43 12.17 14.79
CA MET A 202 -7.77 11.65 14.51
C MET A 202 -8.32 10.86 15.71
N THR A 203 -9.62 10.91 15.90
CA THR A 203 -10.30 10.12 16.96
C THR A 203 -10.19 8.61 16.71
N ASN A 204 -10.20 8.18 15.45
CA ASN A 204 -10.12 6.79 15.05
C ASN A 204 -9.17 6.64 13.84
N PRO A 205 -7.84 6.78 14.02
CA PRO A 205 -6.88 6.59 12.94
C PRO A 205 -6.80 5.11 12.54
N PRO A 206 -6.24 4.79 11.36
CA PRO A 206 -5.79 3.43 11.07
C PRO A 206 -4.78 2.95 12.11
N ARG A 207 -4.80 1.65 12.41
CA ARG A 207 -3.72 1.04 13.21
C ARG A 207 -2.49 0.86 12.33
N PHE A 208 -1.34 1.31 12.80
CA PHE A 208 -0.09 1.21 12.05
C PHE A 208 0.86 0.19 12.66
N TYR A 209 1.51 -0.58 11.79
CA TYR A 209 2.59 -1.49 12.12
C TYR A 209 3.74 -1.26 11.16
N PHE A 210 4.91 -0.93 11.67
CA PHE A 210 6.13 -0.71 10.90
C PHE A 210 7.20 -1.69 11.37
N CYS A 211 7.76 -2.50 10.46
CA CYS A 211 8.89 -3.37 10.79
C CYS A 211 10.06 -3.18 9.83
N CYS A 212 11.27 -3.33 10.36
CA CYS A 212 12.50 -3.22 9.59
C CYS A 212 13.60 -4.09 10.20
N GLY A 213 14.39 -4.74 9.35
CA GLY A 213 15.62 -5.39 9.79
C GLY A 213 16.68 -4.36 10.19
N THR A 214 17.42 -4.61 11.26
CA THR A 214 18.48 -3.70 11.73
C THR A 214 19.64 -3.57 10.74
N ASP A 215 19.84 -4.59 9.90
CA ASP A 215 20.86 -4.58 8.84
C ASP A 215 20.31 -4.11 7.47
N ASP A 216 19.03 -3.67 7.42
CA ASP A 216 18.40 -3.17 6.20
C ASP A 216 18.94 -1.78 5.85
N GLY A 217 19.24 -1.55 4.56
CA GLY A 217 19.73 -0.24 4.09
C GLY A 217 18.73 0.91 4.29
N VAL A 218 17.44 0.63 4.53
CA VAL A 218 16.42 1.65 4.86
C VAL A 218 16.29 1.91 6.36
N TYR A 219 16.99 1.15 7.20
CA TYR A 219 16.86 1.24 8.65
C TYR A 219 17.17 2.64 9.24
N PRO A 220 18.18 3.40 8.77
CA PRO A 220 18.39 4.76 9.25
C PRO A 220 17.18 5.69 9.01
N ASN A 221 16.54 5.59 7.84
CA ASN A 221 15.33 6.35 7.55
C ASN A 221 14.13 5.86 8.38
N TRP A 222 14.07 4.56 8.64
CA TRP A 222 13.04 3.97 9.49
C TRP A 222 13.16 4.45 10.95
N LEU A 223 14.36 4.55 11.51
CA LEU A 223 14.60 5.12 12.83
C LEU A 223 14.20 6.61 12.89
N HIS A 224 14.61 7.38 11.89
CA HIS A 224 14.23 8.79 11.81
C HIS A 224 12.70 8.98 11.79
N PHE A 225 11.99 8.14 11.05
CA PHE A 225 10.53 8.16 11.04
C PHE A 225 9.93 7.71 12.39
N LYS A 226 10.48 6.67 13.02
CA LYS A 226 10.04 6.19 14.34
C LYS A 226 10.13 7.32 15.37
N ASP A 227 11.29 7.96 15.49
CA ASP A 227 11.51 9.08 16.41
C ASP A 227 10.51 10.22 16.20
N TYR A 228 10.27 10.57 14.93
CA TYR A 228 9.27 11.58 14.58
C TYR A 228 7.87 11.15 14.98
N ALA A 229 7.46 9.95 14.61
CA ALA A 229 6.12 9.42 14.86
C ALA A 229 5.82 9.30 16.37
N GLU A 230 6.78 8.84 17.17
CA GLU A 230 6.68 8.76 18.63
C GLU A 230 6.56 10.17 19.23
N LYS A 231 7.37 11.13 18.77
CA LYS A 231 7.36 12.53 19.24
C LYS A 231 6.00 13.21 19.02
N ILE A 232 5.33 12.93 17.91
CA ILE A 232 4.03 13.52 17.61
C ILE A 232 2.85 12.70 18.13
N GLY A 233 3.09 11.55 18.77
CA GLY A 233 2.09 10.70 19.38
C GLY A 233 1.30 9.84 18.39
N LEU A 234 1.87 9.46 17.24
CA LEU A 234 1.25 8.48 16.35
C LEU A 234 1.11 7.13 17.06
N SER A 235 -0.13 6.63 17.16
CA SER A 235 -0.36 5.27 17.68
C SER A 235 0.07 4.23 16.65
N ALA A 236 1.26 3.68 16.82
CA ALA A 236 1.85 2.68 15.92
C ALA A 236 2.69 1.65 16.71
N VAL A 237 2.84 0.47 16.12
CA VAL A 237 3.80 -0.54 16.58
C VAL A 237 5.04 -0.45 15.70
N PHE A 238 6.21 -0.32 16.31
CA PHE A 238 7.51 -0.35 15.66
C PHE A 238 8.25 -1.62 16.07
N ASP A 239 8.56 -2.50 15.11
CA ASP A 239 9.16 -3.82 15.32
C ASP A 239 10.51 -3.89 14.60
N GLU A 240 11.59 -3.92 15.37
CA GLU A 240 12.96 -4.06 14.88
C GLU A 240 13.37 -5.54 14.87
N ARG A 241 13.99 -6.01 13.77
CA ARG A 241 14.36 -7.41 13.60
C ARG A 241 15.79 -7.60 13.13
#